data_1204dd9300d160e1c2ea049bf6fdb8a9
#
_entry.id   1204dd9300d160e1c2ea049bf6fdb8a9
#
_cell.length_a   1.000
_cell.length_b   1.000
_cell.length_c   1.000
_cell.angle_alpha   90.00
_cell.angle_beta   90.00
_cell.angle_gamma   90.00
#
_symmetry.space_group_name_H-M   'P 1'
#
loop_
_entity.id
_entity.type
_entity.pdbx_description
1 polymer ?
#
loop_
_entity_poly.entity_id
_entity_poly.type
_entity_poly.pdbx_seq_one_letter_code
_entity_poly.pdbx_strand_id
1 'polypeptide(L)' 'MIISDMPALLDELCVKLGLCLDPDARARISIAPPRDLDAFEHAVLLAEGMDPLQADRRLRHDLRECIARFAIA' A
#
# COMPACT_ATOMS: atom_id res chain seq x y z
N MET A 1 -11.19 -1.92 7.17
CA MET A 1 -10.63 -2.86 6.18
C MET A 1 -9.65 -3.79 6.87
N ILE A 2 -9.74 -5.07 6.60
CA ILE A 2 -8.84 -6.07 7.16
C ILE A 2 -8.03 -6.68 6.02
N ILE A 3 -6.72 -6.75 6.20
CA ILE A 3 -5.82 -7.34 5.21
C ILE A 3 -5.50 -8.77 5.63
N SER A 4 -5.71 -9.73 4.73
CA SER A 4 -5.55 -11.15 5.02
C SER A 4 -4.11 -11.54 5.33
N ASP A 5 -3.15 -10.94 4.63
CA ASP A 5 -1.73 -11.27 4.78
C ASP A 5 -0.91 -10.01 4.48
N MET A 6 -0.67 -9.21 5.52
CA MET A 6 0.02 -7.94 5.34
C MET A 6 1.43 -8.11 4.76
N PRO A 7 2.28 -9.03 5.26
CA PRO A 7 3.61 -9.20 4.67
C PRO A 7 3.54 -9.55 3.17
N ALA A 8 2.62 -10.43 2.78
CA ALA A 8 2.48 -10.80 1.38
C ALA A 8 2.05 -9.63 0.51
N LEU A 9 1.12 -8.80 1.01
CA LEU A 9 0.70 -7.60 0.30
C LEU A 9 1.87 -6.66 0.08
N LEU A 10 2.64 -6.37 1.13
CA LEU A 10 3.76 -5.46 1.02
C LEU A 10 4.84 -6.00 0.09
N ASP A 11 5.07 -7.31 0.09
CA ASP A 11 5.99 -7.94 -0.85
C ASP A 11 5.49 -7.81 -2.29
N GLU A 12 4.18 -7.99 -2.53
CA GLU A 12 3.61 -7.82 -3.87
C GLU A 12 3.75 -6.39 -4.39
N LEU A 13 3.53 -5.40 -3.53
CA LEU A 13 3.71 -4.01 -3.91
C LEU A 13 5.15 -3.75 -4.37
N CYS A 14 6.11 -4.35 -3.69
CA CYS A 14 7.52 -4.22 -4.07
C CYS A 14 7.80 -4.91 -5.40
N VAL A 15 7.43 -6.18 -5.52
CA VAL A 15 7.78 -7.00 -6.69
C VAL A 15 7.06 -6.55 -7.94
N LYS A 16 5.76 -6.27 -7.84
CA LYS A 16 4.95 -6.00 -9.02
C LYS A 16 4.89 -4.53 -9.40
N LEU A 17 4.92 -3.63 -8.42
CA LEU A 17 4.76 -2.20 -8.67
C LEU A 17 6.02 -1.38 -8.40
N GLY A 18 7.06 -2.01 -7.89
CA GLY A 18 8.29 -1.29 -7.53
C GLY A 18 8.14 -0.40 -6.30
N LEU A 19 7.09 -0.62 -5.51
CA LEU A 19 6.83 0.16 -4.30
C LEU A 19 7.39 -0.57 -3.09
N CYS A 20 8.71 -0.53 -2.95
CA CYS A 20 9.42 -1.26 -1.89
C CYS A 20 9.58 -0.36 -0.67
N LEU A 21 8.67 -0.52 0.29
CA LEU A 21 8.70 0.26 1.52
C LEU A 21 9.91 -0.10 2.37
N ASP A 22 10.52 0.90 3.01
CA ASP A 22 11.62 0.63 3.93
C ASP A 22 11.09 -0.10 5.18
N PRO A 23 11.99 -0.70 5.98
CA PRO A 23 11.56 -1.47 7.16
C PRO A 23 10.73 -0.69 8.16
N ASP A 24 11.02 0.60 8.35
CA ASP A 24 10.25 1.44 9.28
C ASP A 24 8.83 1.66 8.78
N ALA A 25 8.66 1.94 7.49
CA ALA A 25 7.35 2.13 6.91
C ALA A 25 6.54 0.83 6.96
N ARG A 26 7.17 -0.30 6.65
CA ARG A 26 6.52 -1.61 6.73
C ARG A 26 6.05 -1.89 8.15
N ALA A 27 6.89 -1.60 9.13
CA ALA A 27 6.55 -1.80 10.54
C ALA A 27 5.36 -0.94 10.96
N ARG A 28 5.35 0.34 10.58
CA ARG A 28 4.26 1.23 10.92
C ARG A 28 2.93 0.76 10.35
N ILE A 29 2.93 0.37 9.08
CA ILE A 29 1.71 -0.09 8.41
C ILE A 29 1.24 -1.41 9.00
N SER A 30 2.16 -2.29 9.37
CA SER A 30 1.82 -3.59 9.95
C SER A 30 1.24 -3.46 11.35
N ILE A 31 1.79 -2.54 12.16
CA ILE A 31 1.35 -2.33 13.55
C ILE A 31 0.04 -1.57 13.60
N ALA A 32 -0.10 -0.55 12.75
CA ALA A 32 -1.29 0.29 12.69
C ALA A 32 -1.79 0.37 11.25
N PRO A 33 -2.48 -0.69 10.75
CA PRO A 33 -2.92 -0.71 9.37
C PRO A 33 -3.87 0.44 9.06
N PRO A 34 -3.74 1.04 7.86
CA PRO A 34 -4.69 2.06 7.44
C PRO A 34 -6.12 1.50 7.43
N ARG A 35 -7.07 2.34 7.77
CA ARG A 35 -8.45 1.89 8.02
C ARG A 35 -9.25 1.61 6.75
N ASP A 36 -8.88 2.21 5.62
CA ASP A 36 -9.60 2.01 4.37
C ASP A 36 -8.65 2.07 3.18
N LEU A 37 -9.19 1.81 1.99
CA LEU A 37 -8.40 1.73 0.77
C LEU A 37 -7.72 3.07 0.45
N ASP A 38 -8.44 4.18 0.61
CA ASP A 38 -7.86 5.50 0.33
C ASP A 38 -6.70 5.81 1.28
N ALA A 39 -6.88 5.53 2.57
CA ALA A 39 -5.83 5.75 3.55
C ALA A 39 -4.62 4.86 3.28
N PHE A 40 -4.83 3.62 2.86
CA PHE A 40 -3.75 2.71 2.55
C PHE A 40 -2.95 3.19 1.33
N GLU A 41 -3.66 3.58 0.26
CA GLU A 41 -3.02 4.14 -0.93
C GLU A 41 -2.16 5.35 -0.58
N HIS A 42 -2.71 6.29 0.20
CA HIS A 42 -1.97 7.47 0.62
C HIS A 42 -0.74 7.11 1.46
N ALA A 43 -0.90 6.18 2.40
CA ALA A 43 0.21 5.77 3.26
C ALA A 43 1.38 5.20 2.45
N VAL A 44 1.08 4.36 1.46
CA VAL A 44 2.12 3.76 0.62
C VAL A 44 2.81 4.83 -0.22
N LEU A 45 2.04 5.69 -0.88
CA LEU A 45 2.60 6.73 -1.74
C LEU A 45 3.46 7.70 -0.94
N LEU A 46 3.00 8.12 0.23
CA LEU A 46 3.79 9.01 1.09
C LEU A 46 5.07 8.34 1.57
N ALA A 47 5.01 7.06 1.92
CA ALA A 47 6.19 6.31 2.35
C ALA A 47 7.24 6.21 1.24
N GLU A 48 6.81 6.22 -0.02
CA GLU A 48 7.70 6.20 -1.18
C GLU A 48 8.14 7.60 -1.59
N GLY A 49 7.78 8.62 -0.83
CA GLY A 49 8.18 9.99 -1.14
C GLY A 49 7.37 10.63 -2.25
N MET A 50 6.22 10.07 -2.58
CA MET A 50 5.35 10.62 -3.61
C MET A 50 4.21 11.43 -3.02
N ASP A 51 3.78 12.47 -3.76
CA ASP A 51 2.57 13.20 -3.40
C ASP A 51 1.37 12.42 -3.96
N PRO A 52 0.45 11.93 -3.10
CA PRO A 52 -0.70 11.17 -3.58
C PRO A 52 -1.54 11.90 -4.62
N LEU A 53 -1.57 13.24 -4.56
CA LEU A 53 -2.34 14.03 -5.52
C LEU A 53 -1.64 14.16 -6.87
N GLN A 54 -0.33 13.94 -6.91
CA GLN A 54 0.48 14.06 -8.13
C GLN A 54 0.87 12.69 -8.70
N ALA A 55 0.59 11.60 -7.99
CA ALA A 55 0.97 10.27 -8.43
C ALA A 55 0.23 9.87 -9.71
N ASP A 56 0.92 9.11 -10.56
CA ASP A 56 0.35 8.65 -11.83
C ASP A 56 -0.94 7.87 -11.61
N ARG A 57 -1.95 8.16 -12.45
CA ARG A 57 -3.26 7.53 -12.33
C ARG A 57 -3.18 6.00 -12.46
N ARG A 58 -2.36 5.51 -13.39
CA ARG A 58 -2.22 4.07 -13.60
C ARG A 58 -1.60 3.40 -12.40
N LEU A 59 -0.57 4.01 -11.83
CA LEU A 59 0.07 3.49 -10.63
C LEU A 59 -0.92 3.44 -9.47
N ARG A 60 -1.69 4.49 -9.29
CA ARG A 60 -2.70 4.53 -8.22
C ARG A 60 -3.74 3.44 -8.41
N HIS A 61 -4.21 3.25 -9.65
CA HIS A 61 -5.16 2.20 -9.95
C HIS A 61 -4.60 0.82 -9.63
N ASP A 62 -3.39 0.54 -10.08
CA ASP A 62 -2.74 -0.76 -9.85
C ASP A 62 -2.49 -1.00 -8.36
N LEU A 63 -2.09 0.05 -7.64
CA LEU A 63 -1.89 -0.03 -6.20
C LEU A 63 -3.20 -0.38 -5.48
N ARG A 64 -4.29 0.32 -5.82
CA ARG A 64 -5.59 0.06 -5.21
C ARG A 64 -6.07 -1.37 -5.51
N GLU A 65 -5.89 -1.84 -6.72
CA GLU A 65 -6.26 -3.21 -7.08
C GLU A 65 -5.46 -4.24 -6.29
N CYS A 66 -4.17 -4.00 -6.13
CA CYS A 66 -3.32 -4.90 -5.36
C CYS A 66 -3.78 -4.98 -3.90
N ILE A 67 -4.02 -3.83 -3.28
CA ILE A 67 -4.51 -3.79 -1.91
C ILE A 67 -5.85 -4.51 -1.79
N ALA A 68 -6.76 -4.25 -2.72
CA ALA A 68 -8.11 -4.82 -2.67
C ALA A 68 -8.10 -6.34 -2.73
N ARG A 69 -7.15 -6.94 -3.45
CA ARG A 69 -7.04 -8.40 -3.52
C ARG A 69 -6.72 -9.04 -2.17
N PHE A 70 -6.09 -8.30 -1.27
CA PHE A 70 -5.76 -8.80 0.07
C PHE A 70 -6.78 -8.38 1.12
N ALA A 71 -7.76 -7.55 0.76
CA ALA A 71 -8.76 -7.08 1.70
C ALA A 71 -9.85 -8.14 1.90
N ILE A 72 -10.16 -8.42 3.17
CA ILE A 72 -11.19 -9.40 3.52
C ILE A 72 -12.55 -8.74 3.72
N ALA A 73 -12.54 -7.52 4.23
CA ALA A 73 -13.78 -6.82 4.54
C ALA A 73 -13.64 -5.33 4.31
#